data_ecb9b66daef96511954114292698a6f8
#
_entry.id   ecb9b66daef96511954114292698a6f8
#
_cell.length_a   1.000
_cell.length_b   1.000
_cell.length_c   1.000
_cell.angle_alpha   90.00
_cell.angle_beta   90.00
_cell.angle_gamma   90.00
#
_symmetry.space_group_name_H-M   'P 1'
#
loop_
_entity.id
_entity.type
_entity.pdbx_description
1 polymer ?
#
loop_
_entity_poly.entity_id
_entity_poly.type
_entity_poly.pdbx_seq_one_letter_code
_entity_poly.pdbx_strand_id
1 'polypeptide(L)'
;MIYHECITNLPLSTQAYESLRRRIVRLDLAPGDVLREESLQVEFGIGRTPIREALQRLAREQFVTVIPRRGMFVSSIDVGELSMLYETRAILEPYAARLAAHRGTTADWDEMDEVIAGADRPGLAPEDLLDVDRRCHELIWSAAGNRFMTDTLDMLYAQSDRVWHMYLAEVADTRHAVDEHREILEGFRSGDAERVASLVEAHVRSFDDQVREAVTSRLASPLVG
;
A
#
# COMPACT_ATOMS: atom_id res chain seq x y z
N MET A 1 14.64 4.51 9.63
CA MET A 1 15.03 5.75 10.37
C MET A 1 14.74 7.02 9.58
N ILE A 2 14.73 7.01 8.25
CA ILE A 2 14.45 8.18 7.38
C ILE A 2 12.97 8.62 7.41
N TYR A 3 12.03 7.69 7.59
CA TYR A 3 10.59 7.99 7.61
C TYR A 3 10.11 8.78 8.84
N HIS A 4 10.83 8.68 9.97
CA HIS A 4 10.41 9.37 11.22
C HIS A 4 10.71 10.87 11.19
N GLU A 5 11.75 11.31 10.48
CA GLU A 5 12.13 12.72 10.41
C GLU A 5 11.26 13.55 9.45
N CYS A 6 10.70 12.95 8.39
CA CYS A 6 9.81 13.66 7.47
C CYS A 6 8.43 13.97 8.07
N ILE A 7 7.91 13.12 8.95
CA ILE A 7 6.54 13.27 9.50
C ILE A 7 6.44 14.42 10.51
N THR A 8 7.50 14.73 11.23
CA THR A 8 7.46 15.75 12.32
C THR A 8 7.20 17.18 11.85
N ASN A 9 7.42 17.49 10.58
CA ASN A 9 7.17 18.82 9.99
C ASN A 9 5.77 18.96 9.33
N LEU A 10 4.97 17.90 9.30
CA LEU A 10 3.64 17.93 8.72
C LEU A 10 2.59 18.45 9.71
N PRO A 11 1.43 18.93 9.26
CA PRO A 11 0.30 19.26 10.14
C PRO A 11 -0.04 18.07 11.05
N LEU A 12 -0.41 18.34 12.31
CA LEU A 12 -0.70 17.30 13.31
C LEU A 12 -1.79 16.32 12.85
N SER A 13 -2.76 16.77 12.08
CA SER A 13 -3.79 15.88 11.51
C SER A 13 -3.23 14.93 10.46
N THR A 14 -2.23 15.36 9.68
CA THR A 14 -1.52 14.51 8.73
C THR A 14 -0.64 13.50 9.45
N GLN A 15 0.07 13.93 10.50
CA GLN A 15 0.88 13.02 11.32
C GLN A 15 0.02 11.91 11.96
N ALA A 16 -1.12 12.28 12.53
CA ALA A 16 -2.08 11.33 13.11
C ALA A 16 -2.64 10.38 12.05
N TYR A 17 -3.00 10.91 10.86
CA TYR A 17 -3.50 10.12 9.75
C TYR A 17 -2.48 9.09 9.28
N GLU A 18 -1.24 9.49 8.98
CA GLU A 18 -0.19 8.59 8.51
C GLU A 18 0.14 7.50 9.54
N SER A 19 0.19 7.87 10.82
CA SER A 19 0.45 6.92 11.90
C SER A 19 -0.67 5.90 12.05
N LEU A 20 -1.92 6.34 12.02
CA LEU A 20 -3.09 5.46 12.12
C LEU A 20 -3.22 4.56 10.88
N ARG A 21 -3.07 5.14 9.67
CA ARG A 21 -3.13 4.40 8.42
C ARG A 21 -2.12 3.26 8.40
N ARG A 22 -0.85 3.55 8.74
CA ARG A 22 0.20 2.53 8.81
C ARG A 22 -0.15 1.40 9.76
N ARG A 23 -0.64 1.71 10.96
CA ARG A 23 -1.01 0.70 11.95
C ARG A 23 -2.20 -0.15 11.50
N ILE A 24 -3.16 0.44 10.78
CA ILE A 24 -4.30 -0.29 10.21
C ILE A 24 -3.83 -1.20 9.07
N VAL A 25 -2.97 -0.70 8.18
CA VAL A 25 -2.43 -1.47 7.06
C VAL A 25 -1.58 -2.65 7.55
N ARG A 26 -0.71 -2.43 8.53
CA ARG A 26 0.14 -3.48 9.12
C ARG A 26 -0.59 -4.38 10.12
N LEU A 27 -1.89 -4.18 10.31
CA LEU A 27 -2.74 -4.92 11.27
C LEU A 27 -2.34 -4.77 12.74
N ASP A 28 -1.51 -3.78 13.11
CA ASP A 28 -1.28 -3.38 14.51
C ASP A 28 -2.57 -2.90 15.17
N LEU A 29 -3.50 -2.37 14.36
CA LEU A 29 -4.89 -2.13 14.68
C LEU A 29 -5.72 -3.08 13.83
N ALA A 30 -6.24 -4.13 14.46
CA ALA A 30 -6.94 -5.21 13.79
C ALA A 30 -8.34 -4.78 13.28
N PRO A 31 -8.87 -5.43 12.22
CA PRO A 31 -10.26 -5.25 11.81
C PRO A 31 -11.22 -5.41 12.97
N GLY A 32 -12.11 -4.44 13.16
CA GLY A 32 -13.08 -4.40 14.27
C GLY A 32 -12.59 -3.72 15.56
N ASP A 33 -11.32 -3.36 15.65
CA ASP A 33 -10.81 -2.62 16.80
C ASP A 33 -11.51 -1.28 16.98
N VAL A 34 -11.78 -0.93 18.24
CA VAL A 34 -12.44 0.34 18.59
C VAL A 34 -11.42 1.47 18.62
N LEU A 35 -11.65 2.49 17.82
CA LEU A 35 -10.83 3.70 17.76
C LEU A 35 -11.42 4.78 18.69
N ARG A 36 -10.85 4.92 19.90
CA ARG A 36 -11.28 5.92 20.89
C ARG A 36 -10.45 7.18 20.76
N GLU A 37 -11.11 8.30 20.45
CA GLU A 37 -10.45 9.61 20.30
C GLU A 37 -9.56 9.93 21.50
N GLU A 38 -10.04 9.73 22.74
CA GLU A 38 -9.32 10.05 23.95
C GLU A 38 -8.03 9.22 24.10
N SER A 39 -8.09 7.93 23.80
CA SER A 39 -6.93 7.05 23.86
C SER A 39 -5.86 7.45 22.85
N LEU A 40 -6.29 7.75 21.62
CA LEU A 40 -5.38 8.19 20.54
C LEU A 40 -4.74 9.54 20.82
N GLN A 41 -5.46 10.48 21.48
CA GLN A 41 -4.91 11.76 21.92
C GLN A 41 -3.76 11.57 22.90
N VAL A 42 -3.94 10.69 23.88
CA VAL A 42 -2.92 10.38 24.90
C VAL A 42 -1.72 9.69 24.24
N GLU A 43 -1.97 8.70 23.40
CA GLU A 43 -0.94 7.89 22.76
C GLU A 43 -0.04 8.71 21.81
N PHE A 44 -0.64 9.59 21.01
CA PHE A 44 0.11 10.39 20.03
C PHE A 44 0.57 11.75 20.57
N GLY A 45 0.09 12.17 21.74
CA GLY A 45 0.35 13.52 22.24
C GLY A 45 -0.28 14.61 21.37
N ILE A 46 -1.33 14.28 20.63
CA ILE A 46 -2.00 15.15 19.64
C ILE A 46 -3.39 15.52 20.14
N GLY A 47 -3.78 16.79 19.96
CA GLY A 47 -5.08 17.28 20.41
C GLY A 47 -6.27 16.63 19.69
N ARG A 48 -7.49 16.85 20.23
CA ARG A 48 -8.73 16.20 19.75
C ARG A 48 -9.06 16.52 18.29
N THR A 49 -8.95 17.78 17.89
CA THR A 49 -9.31 18.21 16.52
C THR A 49 -8.50 17.48 15.45
N PRO A 50 -7.15 17.48 15.47
CA PRO A 50 -6.37 16.77 14.46
C PRO A 50 -6.58 15.25 14.48
N ILE A 51 -6.80 14.62 15.63
CA ILE A 51 -7.15 13.19 15.70
C ILE A 51 -8.47 12.93 14.99
N ARG A 52 -9.49 13.77 15.22
CA ARG A 52 -10.80 13.62 14.60
C ARG A 52 -10.75 13.83 13.09
N GLU A 53 -9.97 14.81 12.62
CA GLU A 53 -9.73 15.03 11.19
C GLU A 53 -9.08 13.82 10.52
N ALA A 54 -8.06 13.24 11.16
CA ALA A 54 -7.40 12.02 10.70
C ALA A 54 -8.37 10.83 10.60
N LEU A 55 -9.17 10.59 11.64
CA LEU A 55 -10.18 9.53 11.64
C LEU A 55 -11.27 9.74 10.58
N GLN A 56 -11.70 10.99 10.36
CA GLN A 56 -12.67 11.31 9.30
C GLN A 56 -12.07 11.11 7.89
N ARG A 57 -10.77 11.38 7.71
CA ARG A 57 -10.09 11.09 6.45
C ARG A 57 -10.02 9.58 6.22
N LEU A 58 -9.58 8.82 7.20
CA LEU A 58 -9.56 7.35 7.16
C LEU A 58 -10.94 6.73 6.91
N ALA A 59 -12.01 7.37 7.42
CA ALA A 59 -13.38 6.91 7.17
C ALA A 59 -13.81 7.15 5.71
N ARG A 60 -13.41 8.26 5.08
CA ARG A 60 -13.64 8.49 3.64
C ARG A 60 -12.88 7.52 2.76
N GLU A 61 -11.72 7.08 3.19
CA GLU A 61 -10.85 6.10 2.51
C GLU A 61 -11.19 4.64 2.88
N GLN A 62 -12.28 4.43 3.64
CA GLN A 62 -12.81 3.12 4.05
C GLN A 62 -11.90 2.31 5.00
N PHE A 63 -10.86 2.90 5.58
CA PHE A 63 -10.07 2.28 6.64
C PHE A 63 -10.76 2.27 8.00
N VAL A 64 -11.71 3.18 8.19
CA VAL A 64 -12.47 3.35 9.42
C VAL A 64 -13.97 3.34 9.13
N THR A 65 -14.71 2.56 9.89
CA THR A 65 -16.19 2.52 9.84
C THR A 65 -16.75 3.31 11.01
N VAL A 66 -17.62 4.27 10.70
CA VAL A 66 -18.35 5.06 11.71
C VAL A 66 -19.72 4.44 11.94
N ILE A 67 -19.96 3.92 13.14
CA ILE A 67 -21.26 3.35 13.52
C ILE A 67 -21.98 4.36 14.42
N PRO A 68 -23.15 4.90 14.03
CA PRO A 68 -23.88 5.86 14.83
C PRO A 68 -24.12 5.35 16.26
N ARG A 69 -23.84 6.17 17.25
CA ARG A 69 -23.97 5.89 18.69
C ARG A 69 -23.05 4.78 19.24
N ARG A 70 -22.26 4.12 18.41
CA ARG A 70 -21.34 3.05 18.81
C ARG A 70 -19.87 3.45 18.72
N GLY A 71 -19.54 4.44 17.87
CA GLY A 71 -18.16 4.94 17.72
C GLY A 71 -17.54 4.65 16.37
N MET A 72 -16.21 4.69 16.35
CA MET A 72 -15.38 4.42 15.18
C MET A 72 -14.64 3.11 15.36
N PHE A 73 -14.53 2.35 14.29
CA PHE A 73 -13.92 1.02 14.28
C PHE A 73 -13.00 0.89 13.08
N VAL A 74 -11.96 0.10 13.21
CA VAL A 74 -11.17 -0.32 12.04
C VAL A 74 -12.08 -1.14 11.14
N SER A 75 -12.17 -0.78 9.86
CA SER A 75 -13.04 -1.47 8.90
C SER A 75 -12.65 -2.94 8.75
N SER A 76 -13.62 -3.81 8.51
CA SER A 76 -13.36 -5.18 8.08
C SER A 76 -12.66 -5.20 6.72
N ILE A 77 -11.96 -6.31 6.44
CA ILE A 77 -11.45 -6.58 5.11
C ILE A 77 -12.47 -7.51 4.43
N ASP A 78 -13.06 -7.03 3.35
CA ASP A 78 -13.97 -7.84 2.55
C ASP A 78 -13.21 -8.46 1.38
N VAL A 79 -12.96 -9.75 1.50
CA VAL A 79 -12.28 -10.54 0.45
C VAL A 79 -13.07 -10.55 -0.87
N GLY A 80 -14.41 -10.40 -0.78
CA GLY A 80 -15.28 -10.32 -1.96
C GLY A 80 -15.04 -9.05 -2.81
N GLU A 81 -14.54 -7.97 -2.20
CA GLU A 81 -14.23 -6.72 -2.89
C GLU A 81 -12.84 -6.70 -3.54
N LEU A 82 -11.98 -7.66 -3.22
CA LEU A 82 -10.59 -7.71 -3.75
C LEU A 82 -10.55 -7.71 -5.26
N SER A 83 -11.44 -8.46 -5.91
CA SER A 83 -11.50 -8.50 -7.38
C SER A 83 -11.72 -7.13 -8.00
N MET A 84 -12.63 -6.33 -7.42
CA MET A 84 -12.92 -4.98 -7.90
C MET A 84 -11.75 -4.03 -7.63
N LEU A 85 -11.05 -4.22 -6.52
CA LEU A 85 -9.86 -3.45 -6.18
C LEU A 85 -8.74 -3.68 -7.20
N TYR A 86 -8.40 -4.95 -7.46
CA TYR A 86 -7.35 -5.29 -8.42
C TYR A 86 -7.73 -4.98 -9.87
N GLU A 87 -9.01 -5.18 -10.25
CA GLU A 87 -9.51 -4.74 -11.56
C GLU A 87 -9.28 -3.23 -11.77
N THR A 88 -9.54 -2.42 -10.75
CA THR A 88 -9.32 -0.97 -10.81
C THR A 88 -7.84 -0.63 -10.90
N ARG A 89 -6.98 -1.28 -10.10
CA ARG A 89 -5.54 -1.09 -10.14
C ARG A 89 -4.95 -1.49 -11.49
N ALA A 90 -5.36 -2.63 -12.04
CA ALA A 90 -4.91 -3.14 -13.34
C ALA A 90 -5.28 -2.23 -14.53
N ILE A 91 -6.21 -1.29 -14.35
CA ILE A 91 -6.52 -0.26 -15.36
C ILE A 91 -5.68 1.00 -15.11
N LEU A 92 -5.58 1.45 -13.87
CA LEU A 92 -4.98 2.74 -13.54
C LEU A 92 -3.45 2.69 -13.50
N GLU A 93 -2.85 1.64 -12.95
CA GLU A 93 -1.40 1.55 -12.78
C GLU A 93 -0.64 1.43 -14.11
N PRO A 94 -1.06 0.62 -15.11
CA PRO A 94 -0.42 0.62 -16.42
C PRO A 94 -0.50 1.97 -17.12
N TYR A 95 -1.59 2.70 -16.93
CA TYR A 95 -1.71 4.04 -17.48
C TYR A 95 -0.78 5.05 -16.77
N ALA A 96 -0.66 4.95 -15.43
CA ALA A 96 0.32 5.75 -14.68
C ALA A 96 1.76 5.44 -15.14
N ALA A 97 2.08 4.17 -15.37
CA ALA A 97 3.37 3.74 -15.86
C ALA A 97 3.70 4.29 -17.26
N ARG A 98 2.73 4.32 -18.18
CA ARG A 98 2.91 5.01 -19.49
C ARG A 98 3.24 6.49 -19.31
N LEU A 99 2.52 7.18 -18.43
CA LEU A 99 2.79 8.60 -18.15
C LEU A 99 4.17 8.77 -17.54
N ALA A 100 4.56 7.90 -16.60
CA ALA A 100 5.87 7.92 -15.98
C ALA A 100 6.99 7.68 -16.98
N ALA A 101 6.83 6.75 -17.92
CA ALA A 101 7.80 6.52 -18.99
C ALA A 101 8.04 7.74 -19.88
N HIS A 102 7.05 8.61 -20.06
CA HIS A 102 7.18 9.84 -20.82
C HIS A 102 7.64 11.06 -20.02
N ARG A 103 7.48 11.07 -18.71
CA ARG A 103 7.67 12.25 -17.85
C ARG A 103 8.79 12.07 -16.84
N GLY A 104 9.06 10.83 -16.46
CA GLY A 104 10.09 10.48 -15.50
C GLY A 104 11.49 10.86 -15.98
N THR A 105 12.36 11.08 -15.03
CA THR A 105 13.74 11.46 -15.26
C THR A 105 14.70 10.31 -14.91
N THR A 106 15.95 10.41 -15.33
CA THR A 106 16.99 9.45 -14.92
C THR A 106 17.11 9.37 -13.39
N ALA A 107 16.93 10.49 -12.70
CA ALA A 107 17.00 10.52 -11.23
C ALA A 107 15.88 9.69 -10.57
N ASP A 108 14.68 9.65 -11.15
CA ASP A 108 13.59 8.82 -10.65
C ASP A 108 13.92 7.33 -10.78
N TRP A 109 14.56 6.95 -11.88
CA TRP A 109 14.97 5.56 -12.13
C TRP A 109 16.22 5.15 -11.35
N ASP A 110 17.10 6.07 -11.05
CA ASP A 110 18.26 5.83 -10.17
C ASP A 110 17.78 5.64 -8.71
N GLU A 111 16.81 6.43 -8.25
CA GLU A 111 16.19 6.23 -6.94
C GLU A 111 15.46 4.89 -6.86
N MET A 112 14.74 4.48 -7.92
CA MET A 112 14.07 3.18 -7.97
C MET A 112 15.10 2.02 -7.91
N ASP A 113 16.23 2.14 -8.59
CA ASP A 113 17.32 1.16 -8.53
C ASP A 113 17.90 1.01 -7.12
N GLU A 114 18.13 2.13 -6.42
CA GLU A 114 18.58 2.13 -5.02
C GLU A 114 17.58 1.44 -4.09
N VAL A 115 16.29 1.66 -4.29
CA VAL A 115 15.21 1.01 -3.53
C VAL A 115 15.23 -0.50 -3.77
N ILE A 116 15.31 -0.94 -5.02
CA ILE A 116 15.35 -2.36 -5.41
C ILE A 116 16.63 -3.03 -4.88
N ALA A 117 17.79 -2.38 -5.00
CA ALA A 117 19.05 -2.88 -4.46
C ALA A 117 19.00 -3.07 -2.93
N GLY A 118 18.16 -2.29 -2.25
CA GLY A 118 17.88 -2.47 -0.83
C GLY A 118 17.32 -3.85 -0.47
N ALA A 119 16.62 -4.51 -1.40
CA ALA A 119 16.05 -5.83 -1.21
C ALA A 119 17.10 -6.97 -1.25
N ASP A 120 18.32 -6.70 -1.70
CA ASP A 120 19.39 -7.71 -1.76
C ASP A 120 20.11 -7.90 -0.41
N ARG A 121 19.75 -7.13 0.60
CA ARG A 121 20.33 -7.26 1.95
C ARG A 121 19.95 -8.62 2.55
N PRO A 122 20.90 -9.33 3.18
CA PRO A 122 20.62 -10.60 3.82
C PRO A 122 19.73 -10.41 5.05
N GLY A 123 18.80 -11.32 5.27
CA GLY A 123 17.98 -11.38 6.50
C GLY A 123 16.80 -10.42 6.53
N LEU A 124 16.36 -9.89 5.40
CA LEU A 124 15.12 -9.12 5.30
C LEU A 124 13.91 -10.00 5.60
N ALA A 125 12.98 -9.47 6.38
CA ALA A 125 11.69 -10.07 6.58
C ALA A 125 10.77 -9.85 5.34
N PRO A 126 9.74 -10.66 5.14
CA PRO A 126 8.77 -10.45 4.05
C PRO A 126 8.15 -9.05 4.06
N GLU A 127 7.91 -8.48 5.23
CA GLU A 127 7.39 -7.12 5.40
C GLU A 127 8.33 -6.04 4.84
N ASP A 128 9.66 -6.25 4.95
CA ASP A 128 10.64 -5.32 4.37
C ASP A 128 10.56 -5.32 2.84
N LEU A 129 10.24 -6.47 2.23
CA LEU A 129 10.07 -6.58 0.77
C LEU A 129 8.77 -5.94 0.30
N LEU A 130 7.70 -5.97 1.10
CA LEU A 130 6.48 -5.20 0.82
C LEU A 130 6.75 -3.68 0.88
N ASP A 131 7.60 -3.22 1.80
CA ASP A 131 8.00 -1.81 1.85
C ASP A 131 8.81 -1.40 0.59
N VAL A 132 9.63 -2.29 0.03
CA VAL A 132 10.33 -2.09 -1.26
C VAL A 132 9.33 -2.00 -2.42
N ASP A 133 8.42 -2.95 -2.51
CA ASP A 133 7.35 -2.99 -3.51
C ASP A 133 6.56 -1.67 -3.52
N ARG A 134 6.06 -1.28 -2.34
CA ARG A 134 5.34 -0.03 -2.14
C ARG A 134 6.12 1.18 -2.65
N ARG A 135 7.43 1.27 -2.30
CA ARG A 135 8.25 2.40 -2.70
C ARG A 135 8.46 2.47 -4.21
N CYS A 136 8.58 1.33 -4.88
CA CYS A 136 8.65 1.28 -6.35
C CYS A 136 7.37 1.84 -6.98
N HIS A 137 6.19 1.44 -6.51
CA HIS A 137 4.91 1.97 -6.97
C HIS A 137 4.79 3.49 -6.73
N GLU A 138 5.15 3.98 -5.54
CA GLU A 138 5.14 5.43 -5.22
C GLU A 138 6.01 6.24 -6.18
N LEU A 139 7.20 5.75 -6.55
CA LEU A 139 8.09 6.40 -7.52
C LEU A 139 7.47 6.45 -8.91
N ILE A 140 6.86 5.37 -9.38
CA ILE A 140 6.16 5.33 -10.67
C ILE A 140 5.02 6.35 -10.70
N TRP A 141 4.18 6.39 -9.66
CA TRP A 141 3.05 7.33 -9.61
C TRP A 141 3.51 8.78 -9.50
N SER A 142 4.58 9.04 -8.75
CA SER A 142 5.19 10.36 -8.65
C SER A 142 5.72 10.83 -10.00
N ALA A 143 6.47 9.98 -10.71
CA ALA A 143 7.01 10.25 -12.04
C ALA A 143 5.91 10.46 -13.09
N ALA A 144 4.73 9.84 -12.91
CA ALA A 144 3.57 10.09 -13.76
C ALA A 144 3.07 11.54 -13.70
N GLY A 145 3.41 12.29 -12.64
CA GLY A 145 3.14 13.71 -12.51
C GLY A 145 1.65 14.09 -12.52
N ASN A 146 0.77 13.19 -12.04
CA ASN A 146 -0.67 13.43 -11.94
C ASN A 146 -1.13 13.16 -10.50
N ARG A 147 -1.21 14.23 -9.70
CA ARG A 147 -1.56 14.13 -8.27
C ARG A 147 -2.88 13.39 -8.00
N PHE A 148 -3.90 13.56 -8.86
CA PHE A 148 -5.19 12.89 -8.67
C PHE A 148 -5.06 11.36 -8.82
N MET A 149 -4.21 10.94 -9.75
CA MET A 149 -3.90 9.55 -9.97
C MET A 149 -3.05 8.99 -8.82
N THR A 150 -2.01 9.73 -8.39
CA THR A 150 -1.18 9.37 -7.24
C THR A 150 -2.01 9.21 -5.97
N ASP A 151 -2.89 10.18 -5.64
CA ASP A 151 -3.75 10.11 -4.44
C ASP A 151 -4.71 8.91 -4.50
N THR A 152 -5.24 8.60 -5.70
CA THR A 152 -6.15 7.46 -5.89
C THR A 152 -5.41 6.13 -5.78
N LEU A 153 -4.28 6.00 -6.45
CA LEU A 153 -3.47 4.78 -6.45
C LEU A 153 -2.88 4.48 -5.08
N ASP A 154 -2.40 5.49 -4.35
CA ASP A 154 -1.92 5.33 -2.97
C ASP A 154 -3.02 4.78 -2.04
N MET A 155 -4.25 5.25 -2.19
CA MET A 155 -5.39 4.73 -1.42
C MET A 155 -5.71 3.28 -1.79
N LEU A 156 -5.79 2.96 -3.09
CA LEU A 156 -6.09 1.61 -3.58
C LEU A 156 -4.98 0.62 -3.19
N TYR A 157 -3.72 1.05 -3.34
CA TYR A 157 -2.57 0.23 -2.93
C TYR A 157 -2.61 -0.09 -1.45
N ALA A 158 -2.89 0.89 -0.58
CA ALA A 158 -2.95 0.65 0.85
C ALA A 158 -4.09 -0.30 1.27
N GLN A 159 -5.19 -0.35 0.52
CA GLN A 159 -6.22 -1.38 0.72
C GLN A 159 -5.70 -2.77 0.32
N SER A 160 -4.93 -2.88 -0.77
CA SER A 160 -4.28 -4.13 -1.17
C SER A 160 -3.21 -4.57 -0.17
N ASP A 161 -2.34 -3.65 0.24
CA ASP A 161 -1.25 -3.87 1.19
C ASP A 161 -1.77 -4.42 2.53
N ARG A 162 -2.93 -3.91 2.99
CA ARG A 162 -3.62 -4.42 4.18
C ARG A 162 -4.04 -5.89 4.06
N VAL A 163 -4.46 -6.31 2.88
CA VAL A 163 -4.80 -7.71 2.60
C VAL A 163 -3.54 -8.56 2.58
N TRP A 164 -2.47 -8.05 1.98
CA TRP A 164 -1.17 -8.70 1.98
C TRP A 164 -0.69 -9.00 3.40
N HIS A 165 -0.73 -8.02 4.29
CA HIS A 165 -0.36 -8.24 5.69
C HIS A 165 -1.23 -9.30 6.38
N MET A 166 -2.50 -9.44 5.97
CA MET A 166 -3.39 -10.48 6.51
C MET A 166 -3.00 -11.90 6.07
N TYR A 167 -2.46 -12.06 4.87
CA TYR A 167 -2.13 -13.35 4.27
C TYR A 167 -0.62 -13.55 4.07
N LEU A 168 0.21 -12.70 4.68
CA LEU A 168 1.67 -12.68 4.46
C LEU A 168 2.34 -14.02 4.74
N ALA A 169 1.85 -14.77 5.73
CA ALA A 169 2.39 -16.09 6.07
C ALA A 169 2.09 -17.18 5.01
N GLU A 170 1.03 -16.98 4.24
CA GLU A 170 0.57 -17.92 3.19
C GLU A 170 1.07 -17.51 1.80
N VAL A 171 1.45 -16.24 1.61
CA VAL A 171 2.00 -15.73 0.35
C VAL A 171 3.47 -16.12 0.23
N ALA A 172 3.76 -17.02 -0.71
CA ALA A 172 5.04 -17.70 -0.74
C ALA A 172 6.20 -16.89 -1.30
N ASP A 173 5.97 -15.83 -2.11
CA ASP A 173 7.05 -15.25 -2.91
C ASP A 173 7.04 -13.71 -3.04
N THR A 174 7.30 -13.03 -1.91
CA THR A 174 7.51 -11.57 -1.92
C THR A 174 8.80 -11.17 -2.69
N ARG A 175 9.74 -12.11 -2.93
CA ARG A 175 10.95 -11.83 -3.74
C ARG A 175 10.62 -11.75 -5.22
N HIS A 176 9.67 -12.53 -5.70
CA HIS A 176 9.23 -12.46 -7.09
C HIS A 176 8.75 -11.05 -7.47
N ALA A 177 8.02 -10.38 -6.58
CA ALA A 177 7.60 -9.01 -6.78
C ALA A 177 8.77 -8.03 -7.00
N VAL A 178 9.86 -8.22 -6.24
CA VAL A 178 11.08 -7.41 -6.42
C VAL A 178 11.74 -7.68 -7.78
N ASP A 179 11.74 -8.93 -8.25
CA ASP A 179 12.31 -9.29 -9.56
C ASP A 179 11.45 -8.69 -10.70
N GLU A 180 10.13 -8.71 -10.56
CA GLU A 180 9.22 -8.01 -11.50
C GLU A 180 9.50 -6.50 -11.53
N HIS A 181 9.81 -5.86 -10.40
CA HIS A 181 10.19 -4.44 -10.37
C HIS A 181 11.54 -4.16 -11.07
N ARG A 182 12.49 -5.10 -11.07
CA ARG A 182 13.73 -4.98 -11.87
C ARG A 182 13.42 -4.95 -13.36
N GLU A 183 12.53 -5.82 -13.83
CA GLU A 183 12.12 -5.82 -15.23
C GLU A 183 11.36 -4.54 -15.62
N ILE A 184 10.51 -4.02 -14.73
CA ILE A 184 9.82 -2.73 -14.91
C ILE A 184 10.83 -1.59 -15.01
N LEU A 185 11.85 -1.55 -14.14
CA LEU A 185 12.91 -0.55 -14.17
C LEU A 185 13.71 -0.59 -15.48
N GLU A 186 14.05 -1.79 -15.97
CA GLU A 186 14.70 -1.95 -17.28
C GLU A 186 13.82 -1.41 -18.41
N GLY A 187 12.50 -1.64 -18.34
CA GLY A 187 11.54 -1.06 -19.26
C GLY A 187 11.58 0.46 -19.27
N PHE A 188 11.57 1.12 -18.09
CA PHE A 188 11.69 2.57 -17.98
C PHE A 188 13.01 3.09 -18.56
N ARG A 189 14.12 2.44 -18.27
CA ARG A 189 15.45 2.81 -18.81
C ARG A 189 15.54 2.65 -20.32
N SER A 190 14.79 1.73 -20.89
CA SER A 190 14.72 1.54 -22.36
C SER A 190 13.81 2.56 -23.05
N GLY A 191 12.97 3.28 -22.31
CA GLY A 191 11.99 4.24 -22.84
C GLY A 191 10.79 3.59 -23.52
N ASP A 192 10.57 2.28 -23.35
CA ASP A 192 9.44 1.56 -23.97
C ASP A 192 8.19 1.63 -23.08
N ALA A 193 7.38 2.66 -23.26
CA ALA A 193 6.19 2.92 -22.46
C ALA A 193 5.13 1.80 -22.51
N GLU A 194 4.98 1.13 -23.65
CA GLU A 194 4.01 0.03 -23.77
C GLU A 194 4.49 -1.23 -23.11
N ARG A 195 5.79 -1.53 -23.19
CA ARG A 195 6.40 -2.63 -22.44
C ARG A 195 6.26 -2.41 -20.94
N VAL A 196 6.59 -1.22 -20.44
CA VAL A 196 6.44 -0.89 -19.02
C VAL A 196 5.01 -1.06 -18.55
N ALA A 197 4.03 -0.55 -19.32
CA ALA A 197 2.63 -0.69 -18.96
C ALA A 197 2.20 -2.16 -18.89
N SER A 198 2.64 -2.98 -19.83
CA SER A 198 2.34 -4.42 -19.83
C SER A 198 2.97 -5.15 -18.66
N LEU A 199 4.22 -4.79 -18.27
CA LEU A 199 4.90 -5.36 -17.11
C LEU A 199 4.17 -4.98 -15.81
N VAL A 200 3.78 -3.72 -15.65
CA VAL A 200 3.02 -3.26 -14.47
C VAL A 200 1.64 -3.94 -14.40
N GLU A 201 0.94 -4.12 -15.53
CA GLU A 201 -0.32 -4.87 -15.54
C GLU A 201 -0.12 -6.33 -15.11
N ALA A 202 0.90 -7.00 -15.62
CA ALA A 202 1.22 -8.38 -15.26
C ALA A 202 1.56 -8.49 -13.76
N HIS A 203 2.35 -7.56 -13.24
CA HIS A 203 2.71 -7.47 -11.83
C HIS A 203 1.48 -7.31 -10.92
N VAL A 204 0.59 -6.37 -11.21
CA VAL A 204 -0.66 -6.17 -10.43
C VAL A 204 -1.54 -7.43 -10.46
N ARG A 205 -1.63 -8.13 -11.61
CA ARG A 205 -2.41 -9.37 -11.74
C ARG A 205 -1.78 -10.54 -11.01
N SER A 206 -0.45 -10.65 -11.04
CA SER A 206 0.31 -11.67 -10.28
C SER A 206 -0.02 -11.60 -8.79
N PHE A 207 -0.10 -10.39 -8.27
CA PHE A 207 -0.51 -10.15 -6.87
C PHE A 207 -1.97 -10.56 -6.60
N ASP A 208 -2.93 -10.25 -7.45
CA ASP A 208 -4.33 -10.68 -7.31
C ASP A 208 -4.42 -12.21 -7.25
N ASP A 209 -3.73 -12.89 -8.16
CA ASP A 209 -3.73 -14.36 -8.25
C ASP A 209 -3.15 -15.00 -6.97
N GLN A 210 -2.03 -14.50 -6.45
CA GLN A 210 -1.41 -14.99 -5.22
C GLN A 210 -2.33 -14.81 -4.00
N VAL A 211 -2.97 -13.65 -3.86
CA VAL A 211 -3.93 -13.42 -2.77
C VAL A 211 -5.13 -14.34 -2.87
N ARG A 212 -5.68 -14.54 -4.07
CA ARG A 212 -6.81 -15.46 -4.29
C ARG A 212 -6.45 -16.89 -3.94
N GLU A 213 -5.25 -17.31 -4.29
CA GLU A 213 -4.73 -18.65 -3.93
C GLU A 213 -4.60 -18.79 -2.42
N ALA A 214 -4.01 -17.81 -1.73
CA ALA A 214 -3.86 -17.80 -0.28
C ALA A 214 -5.23 -17.84 0.44
N VAL A 215 -6.18 -17.01 -0.01
CA VAL A 215 -7.56 -17.01 0.52
C VAL A 215 -8.23 -18.37 0.33
N THR A 216 -8.14 -18.94 -0.87
CA THR A 216 -8.76 -20.23 -1.21
C THR A 216 -8.15 -21.36 -0.37
N SER A 217 -6.83 -21.37 -0.23
CA SER A 217 -6.11 -22.34 0.59
C SER A 217 -6.51 -22.28 2.06
N ARG A 218 -6.65 -21.07 2.61
CA ARG A 218 -7.08 -20.88 4.00
C ARG A 218 -8.52 -21.32 4.25
N LEU A 219 -9.41 -21.09 3.29
CA LEU A 219 -10.80 -21.56 3.37
C LEU A 219 -10.93 -23.08 3.22
N ALA A 220 -10.00 -23.71 2.48
CA ALA A 220 -9.98 -25.17 2.29
C ALA A 220 -9.32 -25.91 3.47
N SER A 221 -8.56 -25.24 4.33
CA SER A 221 -7.94 -25.83 5.50
C SER A 221 -9.00 -26.13 6.57
N PRO A 222 -9.13 -27.38 7.07
CA PRO A 222 -10.09 -27.68 8.12
C PRO A 222 -9.74 -26.88 9.38
N LEU A 223 -10.76 -26.28 10.00
CA LEU A 223 -10.62 -25.67 11.33
C LEU A 223 -10.12 -26.75 12.28
N VAL A 224 -8.83 -26.72 12.60
CA VAL A 224 -8.27 -27.55 13.67
C VAL A 224 -8.85 -26.98 14.96
N GLY A 225 -9.81 -27.74 15.54
CA GLY A 225 -10.50 -27.40 16.78
C GLY A 225 -9.59 -27.51 18.02
#